data_97051b8c8c9ae4f20389ef74fba431a9
#
_entry.id   97051b8c8c9ae4f20389ef74fba431a9
#
_cell.length_a   1.000
_cell.length_b   1.000
_cell.length_c   1.000
_cell.angle_alpha   90.00
_cell.angle_beta   90.00
_cell.angle_gamma   90.00
#
_symmetry.space_group_name_H-M   'P 1'
#
loop_
_entity.id
_entity.type
_entity.pdbx_description
1 polymer ?
#
loop_
_entity_poly.entity_id
_entity_poly.type
_entity_poly.pdbx_seq_one_letter_code
_entity_poly.pdbx_strand_id
1 'polypeptide(L)'
;MLFVEFRFFLFFLVVFAVHWALRGNTARKVWLLACGHFFYACFFIGDPVAFLGQIRDGDWAKMPDGWWFPAVLWASTIMDYVVGRGLGASREERTRKLWLLASLAANLGVLCYFKYFNFFVTSAGAFLDWFGLHTSLSTLKIILPYGVSFYTFQSMSYSIDVYRRRLAPVRSFLDLAFFISFFPQLVAGPIVRAMTFLPQVVEKRTWASVRVRDCCTLFFIGFVKKACVSEFAAQIADAFFAEPSKYDHLSSVLGVLFYAVQIYCDFSGYSDMAIASARLLGYELTPNFDFPYFSRSITEFWRRWHISLSTWLRDYLYIPLGGSHGSKLFTYRNLLLTMLLGGLWHGASWTFVIWGGMHGVALIFHREWQRSTGNAGALFKKTMAVLAVPLTFYWICLTWIFFRAAPLIDEKTGAIKATSLEMAQRIFKAFTLFGAHGSKSFGLDCLAVFAVLALVHWLNSRRIFTAAWQRLPDWAAAALLGVGTELAILFVPVKYKAFIYFQF
;
A
#
# COMPACT_ATOMS: atom_id res chain seq x y z
N MET A 1 -8.08 11.92 8.43
CA MET A 1 -9.36 11.17 8.50
C MET A 1 -9.14 9.78 7.90
N LEU A 2 -9.33 8.71 8.70
CA LEU A 2 -9.17 7.32 8.27
C LEU A 2 -10.55 6.68 8.02
N PHE A 3 -10.63 5.65 7.17
CA PHE A 3 -11.89 4.95 6.87
C PHE A 3 -12.56 4.29 8.09
N VAL A 4 -11.82 4.04 9.16
CA VAL A 4 -12.33 3.45 10.41
C VAL A 4 -12.81 4.48 11.43
N GLU A 5 -12.58 5.78 11.18
CA GLU A 5 -13.01 6.85 12.09
C GLU A 5 -14.47 7.21 11.88
N PHE A 6 -15.16 7.54 12.97
CA PHE A 6 -16.55 8.02 12.91
C PHE A 6 -16.73 9.24 11.98
N ARG A 7 -15.73 10.13 11.96
CA ARG A 7 -15.70 11.28 11.03
C ARG A 7 -15.79 10.87 9.56
N PHE A 8 -15.20 9.72 9.19
CA PHE A 8 -15.30 9.22 7.82
C PHE A 8 -16.73 8.80 7.48
N PHE A 9 -17.42 8.14 8.38
CA PHE A 9 -18.81 7.71 8.12
C PHE A 9 -19.74 8.91 7.89
N LEU A 10 -19.62 9.96 8.71
CA LEU A 10 -20.37 11.20 8.51
C LEU A 10 -20.02 11.88 7.18
N PHE A 11 -18.72 12.01 6.90
CA PHE A 11 -18.23 12.55 5.63
C PHE A 11 -18.79 11.75 4.46
N PHE A 12 -18.66 10.42 4.49
CA PHE A 12 -19.08 9.57 3.38
C PHE A 12 -20.61 9.60 3.18
N LEU A 13 -21.39 9.68 4.24
CA LEU A 13 -22.85 9.82 4.16
C LEU A 13 -23.23 11.08 3.38
N VAL A 14 -22.61 12.21 3.69
CA VAL A 14 -22.85 13.49 2.98
C VAL A 14 -22.38 13.39 1.53
N VAL A 15 -21.17 12.84 1.30
CA VAL A 15 -20.64 12.64 -0.06
C VAL A 15 -21.58 11.79 -0.91
N PHE A 16 -22.04 10.69 -0.36
CA PHE A 16 -22.92 9.74 -1.02
C PHE A 16 -24.30 10.36 -1.34
N ALA A 17 -24.93 11.00 -0.35
CA ALA A 17 -26.26 11.60 -0.52
C ALA A 17 -26.24 12.70 -1.60
N VAL A 18 -25.27 13.61 -1.54
CA VAL A 18 -25.14 14.71 -2.53
C VAL A 18 -24.76 14.15 -3.91
N HIS A 19 -23.83 13.17 -3.99
CA HIS A 19 -23.44 12.57 -5.27
C HIS A 19 -24.65 12.01 -6.04
N TRP A 20 -25.51 11.26 -5.37
CA TRP A 20 -26.67 10.66 -6.03
C TRP A 20 -27.83 11.63 -6.24
N ALA A 21 -27.94 12.69 -5.45
CA ALA A 21 -28.90 13.78 -5.66
C ALA A 21 -28.55 14.62 -6.91
N LEU A 22 -27.28 14.76 -7.24
CA LEU A 22 -26.82 15.51 -8.41
C LEU A 22 -27.15 14.74 -9.70
N ARG A 23 -27.83 15.43 -10.67
CA ARG A 23 -28.26 14.82 -11.95
C ARG A 23 -27.18 14.89 -13.05
N GLY A 24 -26.31 15.91 -13.00
CA GLY A 24 -25.29 16.15 -14.02
C GLY A 24 -23.96 15.44 -13.73
N ASN A 25 -23.36 14.79 -14.75
CA ASN A 25 -22.05 14.12 -14.56
C ASN A 25 -20.94 15.11 -14.17
N THR A 26 -20.92 16.31 -14.77
CA THR A 26 -19.97 17.37 -14.44
C THR A 26 -20.12 17.84 -12.99
N ALA A 27 -21.36 18.05 -12.52
CA ALA A 27 -21.62 18.44 -11.13
C ALA A 27 -21.14 17.36 -10.14
N ARG A 28 -21.33 16.08 -10.43
CA ARG A 28 -20.82 14.96 -9.65
C ARG A 28 -19.29 14.94 -9.59
N LYS A 29 -18.62 15.17 -10.72
CA LYS A 29 -17.16 15.26 -10.78
C LYS A 29 -16.61 16.41 -9.94
N VAL A 30 -17.21 17.61 -10.07
CA VAL A 30 -16.82 18.79 -9.26
C VAL A 30 -17.03 18.51 -7.78
N TRP A 31 -18.17 17.91 -7.40
CA TRP A 31 -18.45 17.53 -6.03
C TRP A 31 -17.42 16.54 -5.48
N LEU A 32 -17.16 15.44 -6.20
CA LEU A 32 -16.20 14.44 -5.76
C LEU A 32 -14.75 14.95 -5.76
N LEU A 33 -14.42 15.87 -6.67
CA LEU A 33 -13.13 16.57 -6.66
C LEU A 33 -12.97 17.41 -5.38
N ALA A 34 -13.98 18.22 -5.03
CA ALA A 34 -13.98 18.99 -3.79
C ALA A 34 -13.88 18.09 -2.54
N CYS A 35 -14.67 17.01 -2.50
CA CYS A 35 -14.60 16.02 -1.43
C CYS A 35 -13.24 15.34 -1.33
N GLY A 36 -12.59 15.02 -2.47
CA GLY A 36 -11.26 14.44 -2.51
C GLY A 36 -10.21 15.36 -1.89
N HIS A 37 -10.24 16.64 -2.22
CA HIS A 37 -9.33 17.63 -1.66
C HIS A 37 -9.61 17.89 -0.17
N PHE A 38 -10.88 17.95 0.24
CA PHE A 38 -11.23 18.05 1.64
C PHE A 38 -10.73 16.85 2.45
N PHE A 39 -10.97 15.63 1.94
CA PHE A 39 -10.47 14.40 2.55
C PHE A 39 -8.95 14.42 2.70
N TYR A 40 -8.23 14.84 1.64
CA TYR A 40 -6.78 14.93 1.65
C TYR A 40 -6.27 16.00 2.64
N ALA A 41 -6.89 17.17 2.65
CA ALA A 41 -6.54 18.24 3.58
C ALA A 41 -6.69 17.81 5.05
N CYS A 42 -7.73 17.02 5.39
CA CYS A 42 -7.96 16.52 6.74
C CYS A 42 -6.78 15.69 7.33
N PHE A 43 -5.85 15.21 6.51
CA PHE A 43 -4.64 14.53 7.01
C PHE A 43 -3.62 15.52 7.61
N PHE A 44 -3.68 16.79 7.23
CA PHE A 44 -2.69 17.81 7.60
C PHE A 44 -3.26 18.87 8.52
N ILE A 45 -4.51 19.27 8.30
CA ILE A 45 -5.11 20.41 9.04
C ILE A 45 -5.65 20.03 10.44
N GLY A 46 -5.73 18.75 10.78
CA GLY A 46 -6.26 18.29 12.07
C GLY A 46 -7.74 18.64 12.26
N ASP A 47 -8.04 19.70 13.01
CA ASP A 47 -9.39 20.23 13.17
C ASP A 47 -9.70 21.30 12.09
N PRO A 48 -10.64 21.04 11.16
CA PRO A 48 -11.02 22.00 10.11
C PRO A 48 -11.58 23.32 10.64
N VAL A 49 -12.29 23.32 11.75
CA VAL A 49 -12.88 24.53 12.34
C VAL A 49 -11.79 25.44 12.91
N ALA A 50 -10.86 24.86 13.68
CA ALA A 50 -9.70 25.58 14.21
C ALA A 50 -8.83 26.13 13.06
N PHE A 51 -8.62 25.34 12.01
CA PHE A 51 -7.86 25.76 10.82
C PHE A 51 -8.50 26.95 10.10
N LEU A 52 -9.81 26.92 9.87
CA LEU A 52 -10.52 28.06 9.28
C LEU A 52 -10.45 29.31 10.16
N GLY A 53 -10.48 29.15 11.50
CA GLY A 53 -10.24 30.25 12.45
C GLY A 53 -8.87 30.87 12.26
N GLN A 54 -7.81 30.05 12.15
CA GLN A 54 -6.43 30.53 11.91
C GLN A 54 -6.29 31.30 10.61
N ILE A 55 -6.93 30.83 9.51
CA ILE A 55 -6.96 31.56 8.23
C ILE A 55 -7.66 32.91 8.39
N ARG A 56 -8.84 32.95 9.01
CA ARG A 56 -9.61 34.17 9.22
C ARG A 56 -8.82 35.20 10.02
N ASP A 57 -8.11 34.76 11.04
CA ASP A 57 -7.38 35.63 11.96
C ASP A 57 -5.97 35.98 11.44
N GLY A 58 -5.58 35.45 10.27
CA GLY A 58 -4.27 35.72 9.63
C GLY A 58 -3.08 35.11 10.39
N ASP A 59 -3.30 34.09 11.20
CA ASP A 59 -2.29 33.49 12.08
C ASP A 59 -1.49 32.38 11.36
N TRP A 60 -0.72 32.78 10.35
CA TRP A 60 0.05 31.87 9.51
C TRP A 60 1.15 31.10 10.27
N ALA A 61 1.62 31.64 11.40
CA ALA A 61 2.66 31.00 12.21
C ALA A 61 2.15 29.76 12.96
N LYS A 62 0.82 29.66 13.18
CA LYS A 62 0.18 28.52 13.85
C LYS A 62 -0.37 27.48 12.88
N MET A 63 -0.21 27.68 11.56
CA MET A 63 -0.66 26.70 10.58
C MET A 63 0.00 25.34 10.79
N PRO A 64 -0.77 24.26 10.73
CA PRO A 64 -0.21 22.90 10.86
C PRO A 64 0.84 22.62 9.76
N ASP A 65 1.88 21.90 10.11
CA ASP A 65 2.90 21.47 9.16
C ASP A 65 2.24 20.69 8.00
N GLY A 66 2.52 21.10 6.76
CA GLY A 66 2.00 20.44 5.55
C GLY A 66 0.62 20.91 5.08
N TRP A 67 0.01 21.95 5.66
CA TRP A 67 -1.27 22.51 5.21
C TRP A 67 -1.30 22.87 3.72
N TRP A 68 -0.14 23.14 3.12
CA TRP A 68 0.05 23.50 1.71
C TRP A 68 0.22 22.29 0.76
N PHE A 69 0.29 21.05 1.27
CA PHE A 69 0.47 19.86 0.43
C PHE A 69 -0.63 19.64 -0.63
N PRO A 70 -1.90 20.05 -0.44
CA PRO A 70 -2.86 20.05 -1.53
C PRO A 70 -2.38 20.84 -2.76
N ALA A 71 -1.56 21.90 -2.58
CA ALA A 71 -0.98 22.64 -3.70
C ALA A 71 0.05 21.81 -4.49
N VAL A 72 0.81 20.90 -3.83
CA VAL A 72 1.71 19.96 -4.52
C VAL A 72 0.92 19.00 -5.40
N LEU A 73 -0.20 18.48 -4.90
CA LEU A 73 -1.11 17.62 -5.67
C LEU A 73 -1.66 18.35 -6.90
N TRP A 74 -2.07 19.64 -6.74
CA TRP A 74 -2.52 20.48 -7.85
C TRP A 74 -1.41 20.73 -8.86
N ALA A 75 -0.20 21.12 -8.42
CA ALA A 75 0.94 21.40 -9.29
C ALA A 75 1.30 20.15 -10.13
N SER A 76 1.36 18.96 -9.51
CA SER A 76 1.58 17.70 -10.21
C SER A 76 0.47 17.43 -11.24
N THR A 77 -0.80 17.63 -10.86
CA THR A 77 -1.94 17.39 -11.76
C THR A 77 -1.93 18.36 -12.97
N ILE A 78 -1.64 19.64 -12.74
CA ILE A 78 -1.54 20.65 -13.81
C ILE A 78 -0.40 20.28 -14.77
N MET A 79 0.76 19.95 -14.22
CA MET A 79 1.91 19.53 -15.01
C MET A 79 1.58 18.33 -15.89
N ASP A 80 0.96 17.26 -15.34
CA ASP A 80 0.59 16.07 -16.11
C ASP A 80 -0.49 16.36 -17.16
N TYR A 81 -1.41 17.30 -16.89
CA TYR A 81 -2.37 17.76 -17.90
C TYR A 81 -1.68 18.45 -19.06
N VAL A 82 -0.76 19.37 -18.78
CA VAL A 82 0.01 20.10 -19.83
C VAL A 82 0.86 19.10 -20.64
N VAL A 83 1.56 18.20 -19.97
CA VAL A 83 2.33 17.12 -20.63
C VAL A 83 1.43 16.24 -21.50
N GLY A 84 0.29 15.82 -20.99
CA GLY A 84 -0.67 15.01 -21.75
C GLY A 84 -1.14 15.73 -23.03
N ARG A 85 -1.45 17.02 -22.93
CA ARG A 85 -1.82 17.87 -24.10
C ARG A 85 -0.65 18.01 -25.08
N GLY A 86 0.56 18.25 -24.57
CA GLY A 86 1.79 18.36 -25.37
C GLY A 86 2.08 17.04 -26.12
N LEU A 87 1.98 15.89 -25.44
CA LEU A 87 2.10 14.57 -26.04
C LEU A 87 1.07 14.33 -27.16
N GLY A 88 -0.17 14.79 -26.96
CA GLY A 88 -1.24 14.65 -27.95
C GLY A 88 -1.05 15.53 -29.19
N ALA A 89 -0.54 16.73 -29.01
CA ALA A 89 -0.29 17.68 -30.09
C ALA A 89 0.98 17.37 -30.91
N SER A 90 1.97 16.70 -30.29
CA SER A 90 3.26 16.42 -30.91
C SER A 90 3.20 15.21 -31.83
N ARG A 91 3.64 15.37 -33.07
CA ARG A 91 3.77 14.27 -34.05
C ARG A 91 5.16 13.61 -34.04
N GLU A 92 6.19 14.44 -33.80
CA GLU A 92 7.59 14.04 -33.80
C GLU A 92 7.90 13.20 -32.54
N GLU A 93 8.52 12.05 -32.69
CA GLU A 93 8.82 11.12 -31.59
C GLU A 93 9.84 11.72 -30.60
N ARG A 94 10.79 12.53 -31.06
CA ARG A 94 11.76 13.21 -30.21
C ARG A 94 11.06 14.19 -29.26
N THR A 95 10.15 14.99 -29.77
CA THR A 95 9.36 15.95 -28.98
C THR A 95 8.45 15.21 -27.98
N ARG A 96 7.81 14.12 -28.38
CA ARG A 96 7.02 13.26 -27.48
C ARG A 96 7.87 12.69 -26.35
N LYS A 97 9.08 12.22 -26.66
CA LYS A 97 10.02 11.70 -25.65
C LYS A 97 10.44 12.78 -24.66
N LEU A 98 10.64 14.02 -25.11
CA LEU A 98 10.95 15.14 -24.22
C LEU A 98 9.79 15.43 -23.25
N TRP A 99 8.54 15.46 -23.73
CA TRP A 99 7.37 15.61 -22.88
C TRP A 99 7.27 14.49 -21.83
N LEU A 100 7.49 13.23 -22.23
CA LEU A 100 7.49 12.11 -21.28
C LEU A 100 8.59 12.28 -20.23
N LEU A 101 9.82 12.60 -20.64
CA LEU A 101 10.94 12.81 -19.72
C LEU A 101 10.66 13.96 -18.75
N ALA A 102 10.02 15.06 -19.20
CA ALA A 102 9.61 16.15 -18.32
C ALA A 102 8.62 15.68 -17.25
N SER A 103 7.58 14.89 -17.61
CA SER A 103 6.66 14.32 -16.64
C SER A 103 7.37 13.40 -15.64
N LEU A 104 8.20 12.46 -16.13
CA LEU A 104 8.92 11.54 -15.28
C LEU A 104 9.88 12.27 -14.33
N ALA A 105 10.63 13.27 -14.84
CA ALA A 105 11.57 14.05 -14.04
C ALA A 105 10.84 14.86 -12.95
N ALA A 106 9.71 15.48 -13.27
CA ALA A 106 8.94 16.25 -12.29
C ALA A 106 8.31 15.32 -11.22
N ASN A 107 7.63 14.24 -11.62
CA ASN A 107 6.99 13.31 -10.69
C ASN A 107 8.02 12.59 -9.80
N LEU A 108 9.10 12.07 -10.38
CA LEU A 108 10.19 11.44 -9.62
C LEU A 108 10.98 12.47 -8.80
N GLY A 109 11.14 13.70 -9.29
CA GLY A 109 11.80 14.80 -8.56
C GLY A 109 11.06 15.13 -7.27
N VAL A 110 9.74 15.28 -7.34
CA VAL A 110 8.88 15.46 -6.13
C VAL A 110 9.06 14.30 -5.17
N LEU A 111 9.00 13.06 -5.67
CA LEU A 111 9.17 11.87 -4.84
C LEU A 111 10.59 11.79 -4.24
N CYS A 112 11.63 12.10 -5.02
CA CYS A 112 13.02 12.13 -4.55
C CYS A 112 13.21 13.18 -3.46
N TYR A 113 12.67 14.38 -3.63
CA TYR A 113 12.79 15.43 -2.64
C TYR A 113 12.12 15.06 -1.32
N PHE A 114 10.83 14.69 -1.37
CA PHE A 114 10.07 14.45 -0.15
C PHE A 114 10.44 13.14 0.56
N LYS A 115 10.75 12.08 -0.18
CA LYS A 115 10.94 10.74 0.40
C LYS A 115 12.39 10.32 0.50
N TYR A 116 13.23 10.62 -0.50
CA TYR A 116 14.55 9.99 -0.60
C TYR A 116 15.73 10.92 -0.33
N PHE A 117 15.52 12.24 -0.24
CA PHE A 117 16.61 13.21 -0.08
C PHE A 117 17.53 12.85 1.11
N ASN A 118 16.94 12.75 2.30
CA ASN A 118 17.73 12.44 3.51
C ASN A 118 18.40 11.07 3.45
N PHE A 119 17.72 10.06 2.86
CA PHE A 119 18.32 8.73 2.70
C PHE A 119 19.55 8.76 1.81
N PHE A 120 19.53 9.49 0.70
CA PHE A 120 20.71 9.61 -0.17
C PHE A 120 21.81 10.44 0.49
N VAL A 121 21.48 11.51 1.19
CA VAL A 121 22.46 12.35 1.92
C VAL A 121 23.15 11.54 2.99
N THR A 122 22.40 10.82 3.84
CA THR A 122 22.99 10.01 4.92
C THR A 122 23.80 8.82 4.39
N SER A 123 23.32 8.17 3.31
CA SER A 123 24.03 7.07 2.66
C SER A 123 25.33 7.53 2.00
N ALA A 124 25.30 8.71 1.36
CA ALA A 124 26.50 9.32 0.77
C ALA A 124 27.52 9.70 1.84
N GLY A 125 27.07 10.31 2.95
CA GLY A 125 27.93 10.60 4.10
C GLY A 125 28.63 9.34 4.64
N ALA A 126 27.85 8.29 4.94
CA ALA A 126 28.39 7.02 5.41
C ALA A 126 29.38 6.38 4.41
N PHE A 127 29.12 6.50 3.12
CA PHE A 127 30.02 6.01 2.08
C PHE A 127 31.35 6.80 2.04
N LEU A 128 31.29 8.13 2.14
CA LEU A 128 32.48 8.98 2.17
C LEU A 128 33.30 8.76 3.45
N ASP A 129 32.64 8.61 4.60
CA ASP A 129 33.31 8.30 5.89
C ASP A 129 34.05 6.96 5.82
N TRP A 130 33.53 5.97 5.08
CA TRP A 130 34.23 4.70 4.86
C TRP A 130 35.57 4.86 4.12
N PHE A 131 35.69 5.91 3.28
CA PHE A 131 36.97 6.28 2.62
C PHE A 131 37.79 7.27 3.43
N GLY A 132 37.42 7.59 4.67
CA GLY A 132 38.09 8.57 5.50
C GLY A 132 37.83 10.03 5.12
N LEU A 133 36.86 10.28 4.26
CA LEU A 133 36.45 11.63 3.84
C LEU A 133 35.31 12.11 4.74
N HIS A 134 35.62 12.66 5.90
CA HIS A 134 34.59 13.18 6.81
C HIS A 134 33.92 14.42 6.27
N THR A 135 32.62 14.30 6.02
CA THR A 135 31.79 15.38 5.47
C THR A 135 30.68 15.74 6.43
N SER A 136 30.40 17.02 6.60
CA SER A 136 29.25 17.52 7.38
C SER A 136 28.01 17.70 6.48
N LEU A 137 27.54 16.59 5.86
CA LEU A 137 26.31 16.63 5.06
C LEU A 137 25.09 16.78 5.98
N SER A 138 24.36 17.88 5.87
CA SER A 138 23.18 18.12 6.70
C SER A 138 21.91 17.57 6.05
N THR A 139 21.09 16.92 6.88
CA THR A 139 19.74 16.51 6.49
C THR A 139 18.75 17.68 6.60
N LEU A 140 17.68 17.62 5.81
CA LEU A 140 16.60 18.59 5.87
C LEU A 140 15.43 18.09 6.72
N LYS A 141 14.74 19.01 7.40
CA LYS A 141 13.46 18.69 8.05
C LYS A 141 12.37 18.61 6.98
N ILE A 142 12.20 17.43 6.37
CA ILE A 142 11.22 17.21 5.31
C ILE A 142 10.04 16.42 5.89
N ILE A 143 8.83 16.96 5.72
CA ILE A 143 7.59 16.26 6.06
C ILE A 143 7.08 15.58 4.79
N LEU A 144 6.82 14.28 4.87
CA LEU A 144 6.36 13.50 3.74
C LEU A 144 4.86 13.73 3.50
N PRO A 145 4.42 14.21 2.31
CA PRO A 145 3.01 14.30 1.99
C PRO A 145 2.37 12.91 1.91
N TYR A 146 1.27 12.71 2.65
CA TYR A 146 0.52 11.45 2.55
C TYR A 146 0.11 11.17 1.11
N GLY A 147 0.26 9.92 0.69
CA GLY A 147 -0.13 9.48 -0.66
C GLY A 147 0.78 9.91 -1.81
N VAL A 148 1.87 10.69 -1.57
CA VAL A 148 2.76 11.16 -2.64
C VAL A 148 3.26 10.02 -3.53
N SER A 149 3.62 8.88 -2.97
CA SER A 149 4.07 7.70 -3.71
C SER A 149 2.95 7.10 -4.58
N PHE A 150 1.70 7.14 -4.11
CA PHE A 150 0.55 6.58 -4.82
C PHE A 150 0.12 7.46 -6.00
N TYR A 151 -0.10 8.76 -5.77
CA TYR A 151 -0.53 9.63 -6.86
C TYR A 151 0.59 9.87 -7.89
N THR A 152 1.88 9.82 -7.50
CA THR A 152 3.00 9.83 -8.45
C THR A 152 2.92 8.66 -9.43
N PHE A 153 2.62 7.44 -8.96
CA PHE A 153 2.47 6.28 -9.85
C PHE A 153 1.22 6.38 -10.73
N GLN A 154 0.14 6.95 -10.23
CA GLN A 154 -1.06 7.22 -11.04
C GLN A 154 -0.76 8.23 -12.14
N SER A 155 -0.13 9.35 -11.83
CA SER A 155 0.30 10.41 -12.75
C SER A 155 1.24 9.87 -13.82
N MET A 156 2.29 9.14 -13.42
CA MET A 156 3.23 8.53 -14.35
C MET A 156 2.54 7.53 -15.28
N SER A 157 1.56 6.74 -14.78
CA SER A 157 0.81 5.81 -15.63
C SER A 157 0.05 6.55 -16.74
N TYR A 158 -0.54 7.71 -16.44
CA TYR A 158 -1.22 8.55 -17.43
C TYR A 158 -0.24 9.03 -18.52
N SER A 159 0.85 9.65 -18.16
CA SER A 159 1.82 10.22 -19.10
C SER A 159 2.47 9.11 -19.96
N ILE A 160 2.80 7.97 -19.38
CA ILE A 160 3.38 6.81 -20.11
C ILE A 160 2.36 6.22 -21.08
N ASP A 161 1.09 6.03 -20.66
CA ASP A 161 0.06 5.44 -21.53
C ASP A 161 -0.31 6.37 -22.69
N VAL A 162 -0.32 7.69 -22.48
CA VAL A 162 -0.50 8.68 -23.56
C VAL A 162 0.71 8.66 -24.52
N TYR A 163 1.95 8.61 -24.00
CA TYR A 163 3.14 8.46 -24.83
C TYR A 163 3.11 7.20 -25.69
N ARG A 164 2.72 6.05 -25.09
CA ARG A 164 2.57 4.75 -25.78
C ARG A 164 1.38 4.68 -26.74
N ARG A 165 0.59 5.74 -26.84
CA ARG A 165 -0.65 5.81 -27.63
C ARG A 165 -1.70 4.76 -27.24
N ARG A 166 -1.65 4.28 -25.99
CA ARG A 166 -2.64 3.37 -25.41
C ARG A 166 -3.84 4.10 -24.84
N LEU A 167 -3.64 5.39 -24.53
CA LEU A 167 -4.67 6.29 -24.00
C LEU A 167 -4.62 7.60 -24.78
N ALA A 168 -5.78 8.10 -25.19
CA ALA A 168 -5.89 9.44 -25.74
C ALA A 168 -5.69 10.47 -24.59
N PRO A 169 -5.00 11.61 -24.85
CA PRO A 169 -4.87 12.66 -23.86
C PRO A 169 -6.25 13.20 -23.47
N VAL A 170 -6.48 13.35 -22.16
CA VAL A 170 -7.73 13.90 -21.66
C VAL A 170 -7.95 15.32 -22.17
N ARG A 171 -9.18 15.61 -22.56
CA ARG A 171 -9.57 16.96 -23.03
C ARG A 171 -9.92 17.88 -21.87
N SER A 172 -10.55 17.35 -20.85
CA SER A 172 -11.02 18.08 -19.68
C SER A 172 -9.99 17.99 -18.54
N PHE A 173 -9.52 19.13 -18.05
CA PHE A 173 -8.69 19.18 -16.84
C PHE A 173 -9.41 18.56 -15.63
N LEU A 174 -10.74 18.79 -15.51
CA LEU A 174 -11.56 18.25 -14.45
C LEU A 174 -11.50 16.71 -14.39
N ASP A 175 -11.45 16.04 -15.54
CA ASP A 175 -11.42 14.58 -15.60
C ASP A 175 -10.09 14.03 -15.06
N LEU A 176 -8.96 14.66 -15.38
CA LEU A 176 -7.66 14.28 -14.84
C LEU A 176 -7.55 14.62 -13.35
N ALA A 177 -7.99 15.82 -12.95
CA ALA A 177 -7.95 16.25 -11.56
C ALA A 177 -8.81 15.31 -10.67
N PHE A 178 -10.00 14.93 -11.15
CA PHE A 178 -10.84 13.96 -10.46
C PHE A 178 -10.18 12.59 -10.35
N PHE A 179 -9.58 12.08 -11.44
CA PHE A 179 -8.86 10.80 -11.41
C PHE A 179 -7.77 10.77 -10.35
N ILE A 180 -6.91 11.81 -10.32
CA ILE A 180 -5.76 11.84 -9.40
C ILE A 180 -6.22 12.04 -7.95
N SER A 181 -7.24 12.88 -7.70
CA SER A 181 -7.69 13.23 -6.35
C SER A 181 -8.87 12.42 -5.81
N PHE A 182 -9.29 11.36 -6.49
CA PHE A 182 -10.41 10.53 -6.04
C PHE A 182 -10.11 9.88 -4.70
N PHE A 183 -10.77 10.37 -3.63
CA PHE A 183 -10.37 10.09 -2.25
C PHE A 183 -10.29 8.61 -1.86
N PRO A 184 -11.10 7.65 -2.40
CA PRO A 184 -10.95 6.26 -2.02
C PRO A 184 -9.59 5.65 -2.36
N GLN A 185 -8.93 6.14 -3.42
CA GLN A 185 -7.64 5.63 -3.87
C GLN A 185 -6.45 6.52 -3.47
N LEU A 186 -6.70 7.79 -3.13
CA LEU A 186 -5.70 8.86 -3.12
C LEU A 186 -4.52 8.61 -2.17
N VAL A 187 -4.78 8.09 -0.97
CA VAL A 187 -3.78 8.06 0.10
C VAL A 187 -3.08 6.70 0.20
N ALA A 188 -3.83 5.60 0.17
CA ALA A 188 -3.32 4.25 0.32
C ALA A 188 -4.23 3.18 -0.32
N GLY A 189 -5.14 3.60 -1.19
CA GLY A 189 -6.00 2.69 -1.96
C GLY A 189 -5.22 1.90 -3.01
N PRO A 190 -5.90 1.07 -3.82
CA PRO A 190 -5.27 0.44 -4.97
C PRO A 190 -4.67 1.48 -5.92
N ILE A 191 -3.48 1.21 -6.47
CA ILE A 191 -2.85 2.06 -7.49
C ILE A 191 -3.62 1.88 -8.80
N VAL A 192 -4.52 2.81 -9.09
CA VAL A 192 -5.41 2.73 -10.25
C VAL A 192 -4.74 3.37 -11.46
N ARG A 193 -4.87 2.71 -12.61
CA ARG A 193 -4.29 3.19 -13.87
C ARG A 193 -5.25 4.13 -14.58
N ALA A 194 -4.69 5.14 -15.22
CA ALA A 194 -5.45 6.09 -16.04
C ALA A 194 -6.30 5.38 -17.11
N MET A 195 -5.74 4.36 -17.77
CA MET A 195 -6.40 3.58 -18.82
C MET A 195 -7.66 2.84 -18.33
N THR A 196 -7.73 2.45 -17.04
CA THR A 196 -8.89 1.73 -16.48
C THR A 196 -9.91 2.65 -15.83
N PHE A 197 -9.49 3.80 -15.31
CA PHE A 197 -10.35 4.68 -14.55
C PHE A 197 -10.95 5.84 -15.37
N LEU A 198 -10.16 6.47 -16.23
CA LEU A 198 -10.63 7.62 -17.02
C LEU A 198 -11.86 7.33 -17.90
N PRO A 199 -12.01 6.15 -18.52
CA PRO A 199 -13.27 5.79 -19.21
C PRO A 199 -14.48 5.86 -18.27
N GLN A 200 -14.31 5.43 -17.03
CA GLN A 200 -15.37 5.47 -16.04
C GLN A 200 -15.74 6.92 -15.63
N VAL A 201 -14.81 7.85 -15.68
CA VAL A 201 -15.02 9.28 -15.37
C VAL A 201 -15.88 9.96 -16.45
N VAL A 202 -15.71 9.56 -17.70
CA VAL A 202 -16.47 10.14 -18.84
C VAL A 202 -17.90 9.62 -18.86
N GLU A 203 -18.11 8.36 -18.52
CA GLU A 203 -19.43 7.74 -18.52
C GLU A 203 -20.28 8.22 -17.33
N LYS A 204 -21.58 8.41 -17.58
CA LYS A 204 -22.55 8.72 -16.53
C LYS A 204 -22.82 7.50 -15.67
N ARG A 205 -22.54 7.60 -14.38
CA ARG A 205 -22.85 6.55 -13.40
C ARG A 205 -24.33 6.54 -13.04
N THR A 206 -24.90 5.34 -12.89
CA THR A 206 -26.31 5.16 -12.54
C THR A 206 -26.43 4.38 -11.24
N TRP A 207 -27.43 4.73 -10.42
CA TRP A 207 -27.71 4.01 -9.17
C TRP A 207 -28.03 2.53 -9.40
N ALA A 208 -28.72 2.21 -10.49
CA ALA A 208 -29.12 0.86 -10.82
C ALA A 208 -27.94 -0.12 -11.00
N SER A 209 -26.72 0.40 -11.26
CA SER A 209 -25.51 -0.42 -11.38
C SER A 209 -24.85 -0.73 -10.02
N VAL A 210 -25.30 -0.10 -8.92
CA VAL A 210 -24.66 -0.23 -7.60
C VAL A 210 -25.25 -1.42 -6.83
N ARG A 211 -24.41 -2.41 -6.57
CA ARG A 211 -24.75 -3.56 -5.72
C ARG A 211 -24.49 -3.25 -4.25
N VAL A 212 -25.44 -2.55 -3.60
CA VAL A 212 -25.31 -2.01 -2.24
C VAL A 212 -24.91 -3.08 -1.23
N ARG A 213 -25.58 -4.24 -1.25
CA ARG A 213 -25.30 -5.38 -0.36
C ARG A 213 -23.82 -5.81 -0.46
N ASP A 214 -23.31 -6.00 -1.68
CA ASP A 214 -21.91 -6.42 -1.89
C ASP A 214 -20.93 -5.36 -1.39
N CYS A 215 -21.26 -4.08 -1.61
CA CYS A 215 -20.44 -2.96 -1.15
C CYS A 215 -20.42 -2.87 0.39
N CYS A 216 -21.57 -2.92 1.05
CA CYS A 216 -21.66 -2.89 2.51
C CYS A 216 -20.94 -4.09 3.13
N THR A 217 -21.11 -5.28 2.56
CA THR A 217 -20.41 -6.49 2.99
C THR A 217 -18.89 -6.34 2.88
N LEU A 218 -18.40 -5.85 1.73
CA LEU A 218 -16.98 -5.64 1.52
C LEU A 218 -16.40 -4.58 2.46
N PHE A 219 -17.15 -3.48 2.68
CA PHE A 219 -16.75 -2.45 3.64
C PHE A 219 -16.66 -3.01 5.06
N PHE A 220 -17.66 -3.77 5.50
CA PHE A 220 -17.69 -4.40 6.82
C PHE A 220 -16.51 -5.38 7.00
N ILE A 221 -16.24 -6.25 6.02
CA ILE A 221 -15.08 -7.16 6.06
C ILE A 221 -13.79 -6.37 6.16
N GLY A 222 -13.64 -5.29 5.38
CA GLY A 222 -12.50 -4.39 5.44
C GLY A 222 -12.34 -3.73 6.81
N PHE A 223 -13.45 -3.26 7.39
CA PHE A 223 -13.48 -2.65 8.72
C PHE A 223 -13.03 -3.63 9.81
N VAL A 224 -13.58 -4.85 9.85
CA VAL A 224 -13.17 -5.89 10.81
C VAL A 224 -11.69 -6.24 10.67
N LYS A 225 -11.19 -6.41 9.43
CA LYS A 225 -9.77 -6.65 9.20
C LYS A 225 -8.91 -5.53 9.75
N LYS A 226 -9.23 -4.27 9.43
CA LYS A 226 -8.41 -3.10 9.81
C LYS A 226 -8.58 -2.73 11.27
N ALA A 227 -9.81 -2.60 11.77
CA ALA A 227 -10.08 -2.04 13.09
C ALA A 227 -9.99 -3.07 14.23
N CYS A 228 -10.23 -4.36 13.94
CA CYS A 228 -10.23 -5.39 14.96
C CYS A 228 -8.99 -6.29 14.84
N VAL A 229 -8.86 -7.03 13.72
CA VAL A 229 -7.83 -8.07 13.58
C VAL A 229 -6.43 -7.47 13.50
N SER A 230 -6.24 -6.43 12.67
CA SER A 230 -4.93 -5.79 12.52
C SER A 230 -4.46 -5.12 13.80
N GLU A 231 -5.34 -4.42 14.50
CA GLU A 231 -5.00 -3.72 15.76
C GLU A 231 -4.67 -4.72 16.89
N PHE A 232 -5.39 -5.83 16.97
CA PHE A 232 -5.06 -6.92 17.88
C PHE A 232 -3.68 -7.51 17.56
N ALA A 233 -3.44 -7.88 16.29
CA ALA A 233 -2.17 -8.44 15.86
C ALA A 233 -1.00 -7.46 16.07
N ALA A 234 -1.26 -6.15 15.93
CA ALA A 234 -0.28 -5.10 16.18
C ALA A 234 0.22 -5.07 17.62
N GLN A 235 -0.61 -5.36 18.61
CA GLN A 235 -0.19 -5.37 20.02
C GLN A 235 0.91 -6.41 20.27
N ILE A 236 0.77 -7.61 19.69
CA ILE A 236 1.74 -8.69 19.84
C ILE A 236 3.00 -8.42 18.99
N ALA A 237 2.82 -8.04 17.73
CA ALA A 237 3.92 -7.76 16.83
C ALA A 237 4.79 -6.59 17.32
N ASP A 238 4.19 -5.47 17.70
CA ASP A 238 4.93 -4.28 18.14
C ASP A 238 5.67 -4.52 19.45
N ALA A 239 5.07 -5.26 20.42
CA ALA A 239 5.74 -5.63 21.64
C ALA A 239 7.00 -6.47 21.38
N PHE A 240 6.93 -7.41 20.44
CA PHE A 240 8.09 -8.21 20.05
C PHE A 240 9.13 -7.40 19.27
N PHE A 241 8.73 -6.66 18.23
CA PHE A 241 9.65 -5.91 17.37
C PHE A 241 10.36 -4.76 18.10
N ALA A 242 9.77 -4.21 19.16
CA ALA A 242 10.41 -3.20 19.99
C ALA A 242 11.60 -3.77 20.80
N GLU A 243 11.48 -4.97 21.36
CA GLU A 243 12.48 -5.56 22.25
C GLU A 243 12.70 -7.06 22.01
N PRO A 244 13.12 -7.49 20.78
CA PRO A 244 13.14 -8.90 20.39
C PRO A 244 14.03 -9.77 21.28
N SER A 245 15.10 -9.23 21.86
CA SER A 245 16.03 -9.95 22.75
C SER A 245 15.43 -10.34 24.11
N LYS A 246 14.27 -9.77 24.47
CA LYS A 246 13.60 -10.10 25.75
C LYS A 246 12.71 -11.35 25.65
N TYR A 247 12.39 -11.82 24.44
CA TYR A 247 11.45 -12.90 24.19
C TYR A 247 12.12 -14.23 23.94
N ASP A 248 11.43 -15.32 24.28
CA ASP A 248 11.83 -16.69 23.95
C ASP A 248 11.63 -16.98 22.44
N HIS A 249 12.06 -18.18 22.02
CA HIS A 249 12.00 -18.56 20.60
C HIS A 249 10.57 -18.67 20.08
N LEU A 250 9.65 -19.29 20.82
CA LEU A 250 8.25 -19.43 20.39
C LEU A 250 7.59 -18.06 20.23
N SER A 251 7.81 -17.16 21.16
CA SER A 251 7.31 -15.79 21.11
C SER A 251 7.92 -15.00 19.96
N SER A 252 9.18 -15.25 19.61
CA SER A 252 9.83 -14.66 18.45
C SER A 252 9.16 -15.12 17.14
N VAL A 253 8.81 -16.39 17.05
CA VAL A 253 8.04 -16.93 15.91
C VAL A 253 6.64 -16.30 15.87
N LEU A 254 5.93 -16.28 17.00
CA LEU A 254 4.59 -15.68 17.08
C LEU A 254 4.62 -14.19 16.73
N GLY A 255 5.59 -13.42 17.20
CA GLY A 255 5.74 -12.00 16.88
C GLY A 255 5.82 -11.74 15.38
N VAL A 256 6.59 -12.54 14.64
CA VAL A 256 6.70 -12.43 13.18
C VAL A 256 5.41 -12.89 12.49
N LEU A 257 4.78 -13.96 12.97
CA LEU A 257 3.50 -14.45 12.42
C LEU A 257 2.38 -13.44 12.62
N PHE A 258 2.29 -12.82 13.81
CA PHE A 258 1.30 -11.76 14.05
C PHE A 258 1.58 -10.49 13.24
N TYR A 259 2.86 -10.20 12.96
CA TYR A 259 3.16 -9.12 12.01
C TYR A 259 2.65 -9.44 10.58
N ALA A 260 2.79 -10.69 10.14
CA ALA A 260 2.22 -11.10 8.85
C ALA A 260 0.69 -10.95 8.82
N VAL A 261 -0.01 -11.26 9.92
CA VAL A 261 -1.46 -10.99 10.06
C VAL A 261 -1.74 -9.49 10.06
N GLN A 262 -0.99 -8.72 10.85
CA GLN A 262 -1.13 -7.25 10.97
C GLN A 262 -1.05 -6.60 9.60
N ILE A 263 0.07 -6.76 8.87
CA ILE A 263 0.28 -6.07 7.58
C ILE A 263 -0.74 -6.47 6.52
N TYR A 264 -1.15 -7.75 6.51
CA TYR A 264 -2.18 -8.21 5.59
C TYR A 264 -3.55 -7.64 5.92
N CYS A 265 -3.98 -7.70 7.18
CA CYS A 265 -5.30 -7.23 7.59
C CYS A 265 -5.39 -5.71 7.54
N ASP A 266 -4.32 -4.98 7.89
CA ASP A 266 -4.24 -3.53 7.79
C ASP A 266 -4.44 -3.07 6.34
N PHE A 267 -3.64 -3.60 5.43
CA PHE A 267 -3.65 -3.12 4.05
C PHE A 267 -4.80 -3.71 3.21
N SER A 268 -5.13 -5.00 3.38
CA SER A 268 -6.29 -5.56 2.68
C SER A 268 -7.60 -4.96 3.19
N GLY A 269 -7.71 -4.70 4.51
CA GLY A 269 -8.87 -4.04 5.09
C GLY A 269 -9.06 -2.62 4.57
N TYR A 270 -7.99 -1.83 4.52
CA TYR A 270 -8.01 -0.50 3.89
C TYR A 270 -8.43 -0.57 2.41
N SER A 271 -7.85 -1.50 1.64
CA SER A 271 -8.18 -1.67 0.22
C SER A 271 -9.64 -2.08 0.01
N ASP A 272 -10.18 -2.98 0.84
CA ASP A 272 -11.57 -3.43 0.76
C ASP A 272 -12.55 -2.27 1.03
N MET A 273 -12.27 -1.44 2.06
CA MET A 273 -13.09 -0.25 2.37
C MET A 273 -12.99 0.79 1.25
N ALA A 274 -11.82 1.00 0.67
CA ALA A 274 -11.62 1.91 -0.46
C ALA A 274 -12.42 1.47 -1.69
N ILE A 275 -12.34 0.18 -2.05
CA ILE A 275 -13.08 -0.41 -3.18
C ILE A 275 -14.58 -0.32 -2.93
N ALA A 276 -15.05 -0.64 -1.73
CA ALA A 276 -16.45 -0.57 -1.36
C ALA A 276 -17.01 0.86 -1.45
N SER A 277 -16.27 1.83 -0.92
CA SER A 277 -16.63 3.25 -1.00
C SER A 277 -16.70 3.75 -2.44
N ALA A 278 -15.74 3.36 -3.28
CA ALA A 278 -15.74 3.71 -4.69
C ALA A 278 -16.95 3.08 -5.43
N ARG A 279 -17.26 1.81 -5.18
CA ARG A 279 -18.41 1.10 -5.76
C ARG A 279 -19.75 1.71 -5.36
N LEU A 280 -19.89 2.16 -4.12
CA LEU A 280 -21.08 2.89 -3.67
C LEU A 280 -21.28 4.21 -4.43
N LEU A 281 -20.19 4.81 -4.93
CA LEU A 281 -20.23 6.00 -5.80
C LEU A 281 -20.31 5.64 -7.29
N GLY A 282 -20.39 4.34 -7.64
CA GLY A 282 -20.49 3.85 -9.02
C GLY A 282 -19.16 3.69 -9.75
N TYR A 283 -18.01 3.71 -9.04
CA TYR A 283 -16.67 3.54 -9.63
C TYR A 283 -16.02 2.24 -9.21
N GLU A 284 -15.39 1.53 -10.14
CA GLU A 284 -14.67 0.29 -9.88
C GLU A 284 -13.17 0.55 -9.71
N LEU A 285 -12.61 0.03 -8.62
CA LEU A 285 -11.17 0.00 -8.37
C LEU A 285 -10.63 -1.43 -8.53
N THR A 286 -9.35 -1.55 -8.86
CA THR A 286 -8.69 -2.85 -9.02
C THR A 286 -8.55 -3.55 -7.66
N PRO A 287 -8.90 -4.85 -7.53
CA PRO A 287 -8.61 -5.62 -6.33
C PRO A 287 -7.10 -5.63 -6.01
N ASN A 288 -6.76 -5.60 -4.72
CA ASN A 288 -5.37 -5.51 -4.29
C ASN A 288 -4.84 -6.80 -3.67
N PHE A 289 -5.73 -7.68 -3.19
CA PHE A 289 -5.38 -8.93 -2.52
C PHE A 289 -6.29 -10.09 -2.93
N ASP A 290 -5.69 -11.29 -3.06
CA ASP A 290 -6.40 -12.55 -3.30
C ASP A 290 -5.76 -13.70 -2.51
N PHE A 291 -5.98 -13.74 -1.19
CA PHE A 291 -5.47 -14.78 -0.28
C PHE A 291 -3.98 -15.10 -0.49
N PRO A 292 -3.07 -14.11 -0.38
CA PRO A 292 -1.67 -14.24 -0.78
C PRO A 292 -0.87 -15.27 0.01
N TYR A 293 -1.24 -15.53 1.28
CA TYR A 293 -0.51 -16.48 2.12
C TYR A 293 -0.77 -17.95 1.80
N PHE A 294 -1.73 -18.24 0.90
CA PHE A 294 -1.91 -19.59 0.32
C PHE A 294 -1.20 -19.77 -1.03
N SER A 295 -0.29 -18.90 -1.37
CA SER A 295 0.52 -19.01 -2.59
C SER A 295 1.50 -20.18 -2.48
N ARG A 296 1.61 -20.91 -3.58
CA ARG A 296 2.51 -22.07 -3.71
C ARG A 296 3.91 -21.68 -4.22
N SER A 297 4.13 -20.41 -4.48
CA SER A 297 5.42 -19.88 -4.94
C SER A 297 5.48 -18.37 -4.79
N ILE A 298 6.70 -17.84 -4.79
CA ILE A 298 6.93 -16.40 -4.75
C ILE A 298 6.33 -15.67 -5.96
N THR A 299 6.29 -16.29 -7.13
CA THR A 299 5.64 -15.72 -8.32
C THR A 299 4.12 -15.63 -8.14
N GLU A 300 3.50 -16.66 -7.54
CA GLU A 300 2.07 -16.65 -7.23
C GLU A 300 1.77 -15.62 -6.13
N PHE A 301 2.64 -15.51 -5.11
CA PHE A 301 2.49 -14.50 -4.07
C PHE A 301 2.38 -13.10 -4.67
N TRP A 302 3.26 -12.68 -5.56
CA TRP A 302 3.21 -11.38 -6.20
C TRP A 302 2.02 -11.19 -7.18
N ARG A 303 1.35 -12.24 -7.59
CA ARG A 303 0.08 -12.17 -8.33
C ARG A 303 -1.13 -11.95 -7.41
N ARG A 304 -0.98 -12.23 -6.11
CA ARG A 304 -2.04 -12.19 -5.10
C ARG A 304 -1.84 -11.11 -4.02
N TRP A 305 -0.62 -10.62 -3.87
CA TRP A 305 -0.23 -9.56 -2.93
C TRP A 305 -0.05 -8.25 -3.68
N HIS A 306 -0.70 -7.18 -3.16
CA HIS A 306 -0.61 -5.81 -3.71
C HIS A 306 -0.66 -5.79 -5.24
N ILE A 307 -1.72 -6.38 -5.79
CA ILE A 307 -1.90 -6.69 -7.22
C ILE A 307 -1.74 -5.43 -8.08
N SER A 308 -2.27 -4.29 -7.61
CA SER A 308 -2.18 -3.01 -8.31
C SER A 308 -0.72 -2.56 -8.47
N LEU A 309 0.11 -2.63 -7.42
CA LEU A 309 1.54 -2.32 -7.48
C LEU A 309 2.31 -3.34 -8.32
N SER A 310 2.08 -4.63 -8.08
CA SER A 310 2.78 -5.73 -8.78
C SER A 310 2.59 -5.64 -10.29
N THR A 311 1.37 -5.37 -10.72
CA THR A 311 1.05 -5.18 -12.14
C THR A 311 1.58 -3.86 -12.68
N TRP A 312 1.61 -2.79 -11.86
CA TRP A 312 2.23 -1.51 -12.24
C TRP A 312 3.72 -1.69 -12.50
N LEU A 313 4.46 -2.28 -11.54
CA LEU A 313 5.90 -2.55 -11.68
C LEU A 313 6.20 -3.45 -12.88
N ARG A 314 5.38 -4.45 -13.16
CA ARG A 314 5.51 -5.29 -14.35
C ARG A 314 5.40 -4.47 -15.64
N ASP A 315 4.34 -3.65 -15.77
CA ASP A 315 3.97 -3.04 -17.06
C ASP A 315 4.72 -1.73 -17.35
N TYR A 316 5.13 -1.00 -16.31
CA TYR A 316 5.80 0.29 -16.44
C TYR A 316 7.30 0.26 -16.10
N LEU A 317 7.80 -0.83 -15.48
CA LEU A 317 9.22 -0.98 -15.17
C LEU A 317 9.83 -2.24 -15.77
N TYR A 318 9.32 -3.44 -15.40
CA TYR A 318 9.92 -4.70 -15.83
C TYR A 318 9.90 -4.91 -17.37
N ILE A 319 8.73 -4.72 -17.99
CA ILE A 319 8.59 -4.87 -19.46
C ILE A 319 9.43 -3.83 -20.21
N PRO A 320 9.44 -2.54 -19.86
CA PRO A 320 10.33 -1.56 -20.52
C PRO A 320 11.82 -1.82 -20.34
N LEU A 321 12.25 -2.44 -19.24
CA LEU A 321 13.64 -2.87 -19.05
C LEU A 321 14.03 -4.06 -19.97
N GLY A 322 13.09 -4.59 -20.77
CA GLY A 322 13.25 -5.73 -21.65
C GLY A 322 12.56 -7.00 -21.18
N GLY A 323 11.99 -7.01 -19.99
CA GLY A 323 11.18 -8.12 -19.46
C GLY A 323 11.94 -9.44 -19.43
N SER A 324 11.30 -10.49 -19.99
CA SER A 324 11.87 -11.83 -20.12
C SER A 324 12.51 -12.08 -21.50
N HIS A 325 12.67 -11.06 -22.33
CA HIS A 325 13.30 -11.19 -23.65
C HIS A 325 14.82 -11.11 -23.52
N GLY A 326 15.55 -11.87 -24.36
CA GLY A 326 17.00 -11.92 -24.37
C GLY A 326 17.59 -13.03 -23.50
N SER A 327 18.80 -12.84 -22.99
CA SER A 327 19.53 -13.84 -22.23
C SER A 327 18.92 -14.07 -20.83
N LYS A 328 19.26 -15.20 -20.21
CA LYS A 328 18.87 -15.51 -18.82
C LYS A 328 19.35 -14.42 -17.86
N LEU A 329 20.62 -14.02 -17.99
CA LEU A 329 21.23 -13.01 -17.12
C LEU A 329 20.52 -11.65 -17.23
N PHE A 330 20.11 -11.29 -18.44
CA PHE A 330 19.35 -10.07 -18.68
C PHE A 330 17.98 -10.10 -17.97
N THR A 331 17.29 -11.25 -18.05
CA THR A 331 16.03 -11.44 -17.32
C THR A 331 16.23 -11.34 -15.80
N TYR A 332 17.32 -11.93 -15.25
CA TYR A 332 17.61 -11.86 -13.81
C TYR A 332 17.92 -10.45 -13.36
N ARG A 333 18.70 -9.71 -14.13
CA ARG A 333 18.94 -8.28 -13.89
C ARG A 333 17.62 -7.51 -13.83
N ASN A 334 16.71 -7.72 -14.79
CA ASN A 334 15.44 -7.00 -14.86
C ASN A 334 14.53 -7.34 -13.67
N LEU A 335 14.47 -8.62 -13.26
CA LEU A 335 13.74 -9.04 -12.06
C LEU A 335 14.32 -8.39 -10.80
N LEU A 336 15.65 -8.47 -10.61
CA LEU A 336 16.33 -7.93 -9.46
C LEU A 336 16.16 -6.41 -9.36
N LEU A 337 16.40 -5.67 -10.45
CA LEU A 337 16.23 -4.22 -10.50
C LEU A 337 14.79 -3.81 -10.20
N THR A 338 13.80 -4.53 -10.76
CA THR A 338 12.40 -4.24 -10.51
C THR A 338 12.05 -4.40 -9.03
N MET A 339 12.55 -5.44 -8.38
CA MET A 339 12.27 -5.71 -6.98
C MET A 339 13.05 -4.79 -6.04
N LEU A 340 14.31 -4.44 -6.35
CA LEU A 340 15.09 -3.46 -5.58
C LEU A 340 14.43 -2.08 -5.60
N LEU A 341 14.01 -1.60 -6.78
CA LEU A 341 13.31 -0.33 -6.92
C LEU A 341 11.90 -0.37 -6.27
N GLY A 342 11.21 -1.51 -6.35
CA GLY A 342 9.96 -1.73 -5.62
C GLY A 342 10.15 -1.69 -4.11
N GLY A 343 11.24 -2.25 -3.59
CA GLY A 343 11.62 -2.15 -2.19
C GLY A 343 11.88 -0.71 -1.76
N LEU A 344 12.72 0.00 -2.48
CA LEU A 344 13.01 1.42 -2.24
C LEU A 344 11.75 2.29 -2.29
N TRP A 345 10.78 1.96 -3.17
CA TRP A 345 9.51 2.67 -3.23
C TRP A 345 8.71 2.56 -1.91
N HIS A 346 8.78 1.43 -1.21
CA HIS A 346 8.12 1.26 0.08
C HIS A 346 8.69 2.17 1.16
N GLY A 347 10.02 2.29 1.27
CA GLY A 347 10.64 3.13 2.29
C GLY A 347 12.08 3.50 1.98
N ALA A 348 12.48 4.68 2.45
CA ALA A 348 13.83 5.23 2.30
C ALA A 348 14.80 4.63 3.35
N SER A 349 15.02 3.32 3.28
CA SER A 349 15.92 2.58 4.17
C SER A 349 16.55 1.38 3.46
N TRP A 350 17.76 1.02 3.85
CA TRP A 350 18.46 -0.17 3.34
C TRP A 350 17.72 -1.46 3.64
N THR A 351 16.93 -1.54 4.71
CA THR A 351 16.12 -2.73 5.01
C THR A 351 15.05 -2.99 3.95
N PHE A 352 14.44 -1.94 3.38
CA PHE A 352 13.51 -2.07 2.25
C PHE A 352 14.21 -2.47 0.95
N VAL A 353 15.42 -1.96 0.70
CA VAL A 353 16.23 -2.36 -0.47
C VAL A 353 16.59 -3.85 -0.37
N ILE A 354 17.02 -4.31 0.83
CA ILE A 354 17.31 -5.72 1.09
C ILE A 354 16.05 -6.57 0.93
N TRP A 355 14.91 -6.14 1.49
CA TRP A 355 13.63 -6.80 1.31
C TRP A 355 13.28 -7.00 -0.18
N GLY A 356 13.42 -5.95 -0.99
CA GLY A 356 13.25 -6.03 -2.44
C GLY A 356 14.23 -7.00 -3.09
N GLY A 357 15.51 -6.96 -2.71
CA GLY A 357 16.55 -7.87 -3.16
C GLY A 357 16.23 -9.35 -2.86
N MET A 358 15.77 -9.65 -1.63
CA MET A 358 15.34 -11.00 -1.25
C MET A 358 14.23 -11.52 -2.15
N HIS A 359 13.22 -10.69 -2.44
CA HIS A 359 12.16 -11.05 -3.38
C HIS A 359 12.66 -11.23 -4.81
N GLY A 360 13.58 -10.38 -5.27
CA GLY A 360 14.20 -10.50 -6.59
C GLY A 360 14.96 -11.82 -6.75
N VAL A 361 15.79 -12.16 -5.76
CA VAL A 361 16.55 -13.43 -5.72
C VAL A 361 15.59 -14.63 -5.67
N ALA A 362 14.53 -14.57 -4.87
CA ALA A 362 13.55 -15.64 -4.77
C ALA A 362 12.77 -15.86 -6.09
N LEU A 363 12.47 -14.80 -6.83
CA LEU A 363 11.85 -14.92 -8.17
C LEU A 363 12.79 -15.57 -9.18
N ILE A 364 14.09 -15.23 -9.15
CA ILE A 364 15.13 -15.85 -10.00
C ILE A 364 15.26 -17.33 -9.64
N PHE A 365 15.39 -17.64 -8.32
CA PHE A 365 15.47 -19.01 -7.84
C PHE A 365 14.25 -19.83 -8.26
N HIS A 366 13.03 -19.32 -8.04
CA HIS A 366 11.81 -20.01 -8.44
C HIS A 366 11.75 -20.29 -9.94
N ARG A 367 12.22 -19.36 -10.78
CA ARG A 367 12.28 -19.53 -12.24
C ARG A 367 13.23 -20.67 -12.63
N GLU A 368 14.41 -20.76 -12.02
CA GLU A 368 15.36 -21.85 -12.29
C GLU A 368 14.87 -23.18 -11.69
N TRP A 369 14.26 -23.13 -10.50
CA TRP A 369 13.61 -24.29 -9.90
C TRP A 369 12.58 -24.93 -10.83
N GLN A 370 11.69 -24.13 -11.40
CA GLN A 370 10.70 -24.63 -12.37
C GLN A 370 11.33 -25.27 -13.60
N ARG A 371 12.45 -24.74 -14.07
CA ARG A 371 13.19 -25.31 -15.21
C ARG A 371 13.83 -26.65 -14.84
N SER A 372 14.45 -26.73 -13.68
CA SER A 372 15.17 -27.92 -13.24
C SER A 372 14.22 -29.06 -12.83
N THR A 373 13.05 -28.74 -12.27
CA THR A 373 12.09 -29.73 -11.75
C THR A 373 10.96 -30.08 -12.73
N GLY A 374 10.96 -29.50 -13.93
CA GLY A 374 9.94 -29.76 -14.95
C GLY A 374 9.71 -31.27 -15.21
N ASN A 375 10.79 -32.04 -15.25
CA ASN A 375 10.82 -33.48 -15.48
C ASN A 375 10.89 -34.33 -14.19
N ALA A 376 10.71 -33.74 -13.01
CA ALA A 376 10.75 -34.47 -11.73
C ALA A 376 9.62 -35.50 -11.62
N GLY A 377 9.89 -36.60 -10.93
CA GLY A 377 8.95 -37.71 -10.73
C GLY A 377 7.68 -37.29 -9.99
N ALA A 378 6.62 -38.10 -10.13
CA ALA A 378 5.30 -37.81 -9.57
C ALA A 378 5.31 -37.66 -8.03
N LEU A 379 6.07 -38.49 -7.33
CA LEU A 379 6.20 -38.43 -5.87
C LEU A 379 6.79 -37.08 -5.43
N PHE A 380 7.86 -36.62 -6.06
CA PHE A 380 8.46 -35.32 -5.77
C PHE A 380 7.46 -34.18 -5.99
N LYS A 381 6.75 -34.20 -7.13
CA LYS A 381 5.71 -33.19 -7.42
C LYS A 381 4.59 -33.18 -6.37
N LYS A 382 4.14 -34.36 -5.91
CA LYS A 382 3.12 -34.49 -4.86
C LYS A 382 3.62 -33.94 -3.53
N THR A 383 4.85 -34.28 -3.12
CA THR A 383 5.46 -33.75 -1.89
C THR A 383 5.60 -32.24 -1.95
N MET A 384 6.13 -31.71 -3.06
CA MET A 384 6.27 -30.25 -3.25
C MET A 384 4.92 -29.54 -3.29
N ALA A 385 3.87 -30.15 -3.81
CA ALA A 385 2.53 -29.55 -3.80
C ALA A 385 1.98 -29.33 -2.36
N VAL A 386 2.35 -30.18 -1.41
CA VAL A 386 1.99 -30.04 0.02
C VAL A 386 2.89 -29.00 0.70
N LEU A 387 4.20 -29.05 0.47
CA LEU A 387 5.17 -28.19 1.14
C LEU A 387 5.24 -26.76 0.56
N ALA A 388 4.76 -26.55 -0.67
CA ALA A 388 4.91 -25.29 -1.37
C ALA A 388 4.30 -24.09 -0.63
N VAL A 389 3.11 -24.25 -0.04
CA VAL A 389 2.44 -23.17 0.72
C VAL A 389 3.21 -22.83 2.00
N PRO A 390 3.51 -23.78 2.91
CA PRO A 390 4.24 -23.45 4.14
C PRO A 390 5.66 -22.91 3.85
N LEU A 391 6.37 -23.44 2.86
CA LEU A 391 7.69 -22.92 2.48
C LEU A 391 7.63 -21.50 1.93
N THR A 392 6.64 -21.21 1.06
CA THR A 392 6.44 -19.86 0.54
C THR A 392 6.06 -18.90 1.66
N PHE A 393 5.15 -19.28 2.54
CA PHE A 393 4.75 -18.45 3.67
C PHE A 393 5.90 -18.20 4.65
N TYR A 394 6.69 -19.22 4.96
CA TYR A 394 7.90 -19.07 5.79
C TYR A 394 8.89 -18.07 5.16
N TRP A 395 9.16 -18.19 3.85
CA TRP A 395 9.98 -17.20 3.15
C TRP A 395 9.42 -15.78 3.25
N ILE A 396 8.12 -15.62 3.09
CA ILE A 396 7.46 -14.31 3.22
C ILE A 396 7.63 -13.76 4.65
N CYS A 397 7.50 -14.59 5.68
CA CYS A 397 7.76 -14.18 7.07
C CYS A 397 9.20 -13.71 7.27
N LEU A 398 10.19 -14.40 6.69
CA LEU A 398 11.59 -13.95 6.70
C LEU A 398 11.75 -12.56 6.06
N THR A 399 11.09 -12.31 4.95
CA THR A 399 11.17 -11.00 4.27
C THR A 399 10.47 -9.90 5.08
N TRP A 400 9.36 -10.22 5.76
CA TRP A 400 8.65 -9.28 6.63
C TRP A 400 9.48 -8.77 7.80
N ILE A 401 10.46 -9.53 8.27
CA ILE A 401 11.40 -9.09 9.32
C ILE A 401 12.14 -7.82 8.85
N PHE A 402 12.68 -7.83 7.64
CA PHE A 402 13.37 -6.66 7.08
C PHE A 402 12.42 -5.49 6.79
N PHE A 403 11.20 -5.77 6.40
CA PHE A 403 10.20 -4.75 6.13
C PHE A 403 9.76 -4.00 7.40
N ARG A 404 9.67 -4.70 8.55
CA ARG A 404 9.18 -4.11 9.83
C ARG A 404 10.29 -3.55 10.70
N ALA A 405 11.54 -3.99 10.52
CA ALA A 405 12.63 -3.61 11.41
C ALA A 405 12.84 -2.08 11.41
N ALA A 406 12.73 -1.49 12.59
CA ALA A 406 12.97 -0.07 12.84
C ALA A 406 14.20 0.10 13.74
N PRO A 407 14.88 1.27 13.78
CA PRO A 407 15.98 1.51 14.66
C PRO A 407 15.51 1.51 16.13
N LEU A 408 16.35 1.00 17.02
CA LEU A 408 16.14 1.12 18.46
C LEU A 408 16.74 2.45 18.94
N ILE A 409 15.89 3.34 19.42
CA ILE A 409 16.27 4.68 19.87
C ILE A 409 16.13 4.74 21.39
N ASP A 410 17.10 5.34 22.05
CA ASP A 410 17.00 5.67 23.48
C ASP A 410 16.02 6.81 23.70
N GLU A 411 14.93 6.56 24.43
CA GLU A 411 13.86 7.56 24.65
C GLU A 411 14.34 8.80 25.42
N LYS A 412 15.39 8.66 26.24
CA LYS A 412 15.91 9.76 27.08
C LYS A 412 16.92 10.64 26.34
N THR A 413 17.77 10.02 25.51
CA THR A 413 18.88 10.72 24.86
C THR A 413 18.65 10.96 23.37
N GLY A 414 17.65 10.29 22.75
CA GLY A 414 17.44 10.27 21.30
C GLY A 414 18.54 9.50 20.54
N ALA A 415 19.49 8.88 21.21
CA ALA A 415 20.59 8.16 20.57
C ALA A 415 20.12 6.83 19.96
N ILE A 416 20.66 6.48 18.79
CA ILE A 416 20.40 5.19 18.13
C ILE A 416 21.21 4.10 18.85
N LYS A 417 20.53 3.20 19.58
CA LYS A 417 21.10 2.01 20.24
C LYS A 417 21.36 0.85 19.29
N ALA A 418 20.52 0.71 18.26
CA ALA A 418 20.70 -0.26 17.19
C ALA A 418 20.05 0.28 15.91
N THR A 419 20.72 0.07 14.79
CA THR A 419 20.17 0.42 13.46
C THR A 419 19.04 -0.54 13.05
N SER A 420 18.20 -0.13 12.09
CA SER A 420 17.17 -1.02 11.53
C SER A 420 17.74 -2.34 11.02
N LEU A 421 18.96 -2.32 10.44
CA LEU A 421 19.60 -3.53 9.92
C LEU A 421 20.04 -4.46 11.04
N GLU A 422 20.64 -3.94 12.10
CA GLU A 422 21.01 -4.73 13.29
C GLU A 422 19.79 -5.34 13.97
N MET A 423 18.68 -4.59 14.05
CA MET A 423 17.42 -5.10 14.56
C MET A 423 16.86 -6.23 13.68
N ALA A 424 16.87 -6.05 12.35
CA ALA A 424 16.49 -7.09 11.43
C ALA A 424 17.32 -8.37 11.58
N GLN A 425 18.65 -8.24 11.74
CA GLN A 425 19.56 -9.37 11.96
C GLN A 425 19.27 -10.10 13.28
N ARG A 426 19.01 -9.37 14.37
CA ARG A 426 18.66 -9.95 15.68
C ARG A 426 17.37 -10.76 15.59
N ILE A 427 16.33 -10.18 14.98
CA ILE A 427 15.04 -10.84 14.81
C ILE A 427 15.16 -12.05 13.86
N PHE A 428 15.92 -11.91 12.78
CA PHE A 428 16.17 -13.02 11.84
C PHE A 428 16.83 -14.22 12.54
N LYS A 429 17.85 -13.98 13.37
CA LYS A 429 18.49 -15.03 14.19
C LYS A 429 17.50 -15.66 15.17
N ALA A 430 16.71 -14.84 15.89
CA ALA A 430 15.72 -15.32 16.84
C ALA A 430 14.63 -16.19 16.15
N PHE A 431 14.20 -15.82 14.95
CA PHE A 431 13.20 -16.54 14.19
C PHE A 431 13.71 -17.84 13.56
N THR A 432 14.98 -17.87 13.09
CA THR A 432 15.50 -18.98 12.26
C THR A 432 16.38 -19.98 13.02
N LEU A 433 17.20 -19.53 13.99
CA LEU A 433 18.31 -20.30 14.57
C LEU A 433 18.11 -20.67 16.04
N PHE A 434 16.89 -20.60 16.55
CA PHE A 434 16.58 -20.85 17.97
C PHE A 434 17.46 -20.02 18.94
N GLY A 435 17.97 -18.88 18.45
CA GLY A 435 18.89 -18.00 19.17
C GLY A 435 18.22 -16.98 20.10
N ALA A 436 16.93 -17.15 20.39
CA ALA A 436 16.20 -16.30 21.32
C ALA A 436 16.24 -16.91 22.73
N HIS A 437 16.91 -16.21 23.67
CA HIS A 437 17.08 -16.66 25.06
C HIS A 437 16.44 -15.71 26.07
N GLY A 438 15.46 -14.90 25.64
CA GLY A 438 14.73 -14.00 26.53
C GLY A 438 13.81 -14.76 27.49
N SER A 439 13.47 -14.11 28.60
CA SER A 439 12.59 -14.65 29.65
C SER A 439 11.12 -14.33 29.46
N LYS A 440 10.76 -13.41 28.55
CA LYS A 440 9.37 -13.09 28.24
C LYS A 440 8.80 -14.10 27.25
N SER A 441 7.55 -14.53 27.52
CA SER A 441 6.80 -15.41 26.63
C SER A 441 5.39 -14.87 26.36
N PHE A 442 4.91 -15.05 25.13
CA PHE A 442 3.49 -14.97 24.83
C PHE A 442 2.79 -16.26 25.27
N GLY A 443 1.58 -16.15 25.80
CA GLY A 443 0.83 -17.29 26.25
C GLY A 443 0.39 -18.22 25.11
N LEU A 444 0.01 -19.44 25.44
CA LEU A 444 -0.53 -20.43 24.48
C LEU A 444 -1.85 -19.97 23.83
N ASP A 445 -2.57 -19.03 24.47
CA ASP A 445 -3.73 -18.32 23.92
C ASP A 445 -3.40 -17.60 22.61
N CYS A 446 -2.23 -16.97 22.50
CA CYS A 446 -1.77 -16.35 21.27
C CYS A 446 -1.63 -17.36 20.12
N LEU A 447 -1.11 -18.56 20.41
CA LEU A 447 -1.03 -19.63 19.43
C LEU A 447 -2.43 -20.12 19.00
N ALA A 448 -3.36 -20.27 19.95
CA ALA A 448 -4.74 -20.63 19.65
C ALA A 448 -5.44 -19.57 18.79
N VAL A 449 -5.29 -18.30 19.12
CA VAL A 449 -5.85 -17.19 18.31
C VAL A 449 -5.26 -17.18 16.91
N PHE A 450 -3.94 -17.35 16.75
CA PHE A 450 -3.33 -17.44 15.43
C PHE A 450 -3.90 -18.62 14.62
N ALA A 451 -4.07 -19.79 15.23
CA ALA A 451 -4.65 -20.96 14.58
C ALA A 451 -6.10 -20.72 14.11
N VAL A 452 -6.92 -20.06 14.95
CA VAL A 452 -8.30 -19.66 14.59
C VAL A 452 -8.29 -18.67 13.42
N LEU A 453 -7.46 -17.66 13.45
CA LEU A 453 -7.34 -16.69 12.35
C LEU A 453 -6.90 -17.37 11.04
N ALA A 454 -5.93 -18.30 11.11
CA ALA A 454 -5.49 -19.07 9.96
C ALA A 454 -6.61 -19.97 9.40
N LEU A 455 -7.39 -20.63 10.27
CA LEU A 455 -8.54 -21.45 9.89
C LEU A 455 -9.64 -20.61 9.21
N VAL A 456 -10.02 -19.49 9.80
CA VAL A 456 -11.02 -18.57 9.23
C VAL A 456 -10.55 -18.06 7.86
N HIS A 457 -9.29 -17.69 7.74
CA HIS A 457 -8.70 -17.25 6.48
C HIS A 457 -8.73 -18.37 5.42
N TRP A 458 -8.43 -19.62 5.81
CA TRP A 458 -8.51 -20.80 4.96
C TRP A 458 -9.94 -21.09 4.50
N LEU A 459 -10.92 -21.11 5.41
CA LEU A 459 -12.34 -21.31 5.08
C LEU A 459 -12.83 -20.23 4.10
N ASN A 460 -12.45 -18.97 4.32
CA ASN A 460 -12.82 -17.87 3.43
C ASN A 460 -12.16 -18.02 2.05
N SER A 461 -10.93 -18.52 1.95
CA SER A 461 -10.26 -18.78 0.67
C SER A 461 -10.98 -19.83 -0.18
N ARG A 462 -11.76 -20.73 0.46
CA ARG A 462 -12.63 -21.72 -0.19
C ARG A 462 -14.00 -21.16 -0.59
N ARG A 463 -14.24 -19.85 -0.34
CA ARG A 463 -15.50 -19.16 -0.61
C ARG A 463 -16.74 -19.76 0.06
N ILE A 464 -16.55 -20.55 1.12
CA ILE A 464 -17.65 -21.22 1.85
C ILE A 464 -18.61 -20.17 2.42
N PHE A 465 -18.07 -19.14 3.08
CA PHE A 465 -18.88 -18.07 3.65
C PHE A 465 -19.57 -17.24 2.57
N THR A 466 -18.92 -16.97 1.44
CA THR A 466 -19.49 -16.22 0.33
C THR A 466 -20.72 -16.91 -0.26
N ALA A 467 -20.63 -18.23 -0.46
CA ALA A 467 -21.74 -19.02 -0.99
C ALA A 467 -22.95 -19.05 -0.03
N ALA A 468 -22.71 -19.21 1.28
CA ALA A 468 -23.76 -19.15 2.30
C ALA A 468 -24.40 -17.77 2.37
N TRP A 469 -23.55 -16.71 2.37
CA TRP A 469 -23.96 -15.31 2.42
C TRP A 469 -24.90 -14.92 1.26
N GLN A 470 -24.58 -15.34 0.04
CA GLN A 470 -25.37 -15.03 -1.15
C GLN A 470 -26.76 -15.67 -1.16
N ARG A 471 -26.98 -16.75 -0.36
CA ARG A 471 -28.28 -17.41 -0.22
C ARG A 471 -29.22 -16.69 0.78
N LEU A 472 -28.70 -15.79 1.61
CA LEU A 472 -29.53 -15.07 2.57
C LEU A 472 -30.41 -14.04 1.86
N PRO A 473 -31.66 -13.81 2.31
CA PRO A 473 -32.44 -12.66 1.85
C PRO A 473 -31.81 -11.34 2.33
N ASP A 474 -32.06 -10.25 1.63
CA ASP A 474 -31.41 -8.96 1.90
C ASP A 474 -31.66 -8.42 3.29
N TRP A 475 -32.86 -8.62 3.86
CA TRP A 475 -33.17 -8.20 5.22
C TRP A 475 -32.32 -8.95 6.27
N ALA A 476 -32.10 -10.27 6.08
CA ALA A 476 -31.29 -11.06 7.00
C ALA A 476 -29.80 -10.68 6.87
N ALA A 477 -29.31 -10.43 5.67
CA ALA A 477 -27.98 -9.91 5.45
C ALA A 477 -27.77 -8.54 6.10
N ALA A 478 -28.74 -7.62 5.98
CA ALA A 478 -28.70 -6.31 6.63
C ALA A 478 -28.69 -6.43 8.17
N ALA A 479 -29.56 -7.28 8.74
CA ALA A 479 -29.59 -7.53 10.16
C ALA A 479 -28.26 -8.09 10.69
N LEU A 480 -27.66 -9.08 9.98
CA LEU A 480 -26.38 -9.66 10.35
C LEU A 480 -25.24 -8.65 10.22
N LEU A 481 -25.24 -7.78 9.21
CA LEU A 481 -24.27 -6.68 9.11
C LEU A 481 -24.42 -5.68 10.25
N GLY A 482 -25.65 -5.33 10.64
CA GLY A 482 -25.91 -4.46 11.78
C GLY A 482 -25.37 -5.04 13.08
N VAL A 483 -25.79 -6.25 13.45
CA VAL A 483 -25.30 -6.96 14.64
C VAL A 483 -23.79 -7.15 14.60
N GLY A 484 -23.24 -7.55 13.42
CA GLY A 484 -21.79 -7.70 13.25
C GLY A 484 -21.03 -6.39 13.44
N THR A 485 -21.59 -5.26 13.01
CA THR A 485 -20.98 -3.93 13.20
C THR A 485 -20.97 -3.53 14.67
N GLU A 486 -22.08 -3.71 15.40
CA GLU A 486 -22.13 -3.46 16.84
C GLU A 486 -21.12 -4.31 17.60
N LEU A 487 -21.04 -5.60 17.29
CA LEU A 487 -20.03 -6.47 17.88
C LEU A 487 -18.61 -6.06 17.52
N ALA A 488 -18.34 -5.67 16.27
CA ALA A 488 -17.01 -5.23 15.85
C ALA A 488 -16.57 -3.97 16.58
N ILE A 489 -17.48 -3.02 16.85
CA ILE A 489 -17.19 -1.78 17.57
C ILE A 489 -16.67 -2.07 19.00
N LEU A 490 -17.11 -3.14 19.65
CA LEU A 490 -16.61 -3.54 20.98
C LEU A 490 -15.11 -3.92 20.96
N PHE A 491 -14.59 -4.35 19.83
CA PHE A 491 -13.18 -4.71 19.67
C PHE A 491 -12.32 -3.60 19.07
N VAL A 492 -12.91 -2.45 18.81
CA VAL A 492 -12.19 -1.30 18.25
C VAL A 492 -11.44 -0.58 19.38
N PRO A 493 -10.12 -0.39 19.30
CA PRO A 493 -9.38 0.32 20.32
C PRO A 493 -9.70 1.82 20.32
N VAL A 494 -9.64 2.43 21.52
CA VAL A 494 -9.91 3.87 21.70
C VAL A 494 -8.94 4.76 20.89
N LYS A 495 -7.70 4.28 20.66
CA LYS A 495 -6.70 4.95 19.83
C LYS A 495 -6.32 4.06 18.66
N TYR A 496 -6.62 4.51 17.45
CA TYR A 496 -6.20 3.83 16.22
C TYR A 496 -4.71 4.06 15.93
N LYS A 497 -4.04 3.04 15.47
CA LYS A 497 -2.72 3.22 14.87
C LYS A 497 -2.88 3.77 13.46
N ALA A 498 -1.95 4.64 13.09
CA ALA A 498 -1.86 5.10 11.71
C ALA A 498 -1.70 3.89 10.77
N PHE A 499 -2.21 4.01 9.55
CA PHE A 499 -2.02 2.99 8.53
C PHE A 499 -0.53 2.64 8.40
N ILE A 500 -0.21 1.35 8.29
CA ILE A 500 1.17 0.85 8.38
C ILE A 500 2.11 1.54 7.38
N TYR A 501 1.63 1.88 6.17
CA TYR A 501 2.39 2.61 5.16
C TYR A 501 2.62 4.11 5.45
N PHE A 502 2.01 4.65 6.50
CA PHE A 502 2.32 6.02 6.96
C PHE A 502 3.46 6.06 7.97
N GLN A 503 3.96 4.89 8.36
CA GLN A 503 5.06 4.75 9.32
C GLN A 503 6.43 4.65 8.64
N PHE A 504 6.47 4.58 7.31
CA PHE A 504 7.69 4.38 6.51
C PHE A 504 8.04 5.56 5.61
#